data_701e1fa4fc1315419f031097f3ff0a0a
#
_entry.id   701e1fa4fc1315419f031097f3ff0a0a
#
_cell.length_a   1.000
_cell.length_b   1.000
_cell.length_c   1.000
_cell.angle_alpha   90.00
_cell.angle_beta   90.00
_cell.angle_gamma   90.00
#
_symmetry.space_group_name_H-M   'P 1'
#
loop_
_entity.id
_entity.type
_entity.pdbx_description
1 polymer ?
#
loop_
_entity_poly.entity_id
_entity_poly.type
_entity_poly.pdbx_seq_one_letter_code
_entity_poly.pdbx_strand_id
1 'polypeptide(L)'
;MNQARESATRMTERTTWYQPLLIQLRTEPTVEGRLNLLRIELRQHQLTTEQGIEILRSYFSSDDDRLSALELIAPRLSDPSGRARFLDLFIYSEGKARASSYLGL
;
A
#
# COMPACT_ATOMS: atom_id res chain seq x y z
N MET A 1 8.13 21.31 -26.73
CA MET A 1 8.24 19.94 -27.20
C MET A 1 8.87 19.01 -26.15
N ASN A 2 9.99 19.40 -25.60
CA ASN A 2 10.70 18.57 -24.62
C ASN A 2 9.99 18.51 -23.25
N GLN A 3 9.31 19.60 -22.83
CA GLN A 3 8.64 19.64 -21.55
C GLN A 3 7.48 18.64 -21.45
N ALA A 4 6.71 18.46 -22.52
CA ALA A 4 5.62 17.51 -22.53
C ALA A 4 6.14 16.07 -22.43
N ARG A 5 7.26 15.76 -23.08
CA ARG A 5 7.91 14.46 -22.96
C ARG A 5 8.46 14.20 -21.58
N GLU A 6 9.08 15.21 -20.97
CA GLU A 6 9.63 15.10 -19.64
C GLU A 6 8.52 14.86 -18.60
N SER A 7 7.40 15.57 -18.72
CA SER A 7 6.26 15.37 -17.83
C SER A 7 5.69 13.96 -17.95
N ALA A 8 5.52 13.47 -19.19
CA ALA A 8 5.02 12.12 -19.43
C ALA A 8 5.98 11.06 -18.88
N THR A 9 7.28 11.26 -19.08
CA THR A 9 8.32 10.35 -18.55
C THR A 9 8.29 10.32 -17.03
N ARG A 10 8.19 11.47 -16.38
CA ARG A 10 8.12 11.56 -14.93
C ARG A 10 6.88 10.87 -14.38
N MET A 11 5.73 11.04 -15.02
CA MET A 11 4.52 10.34 -14.60
C MET A 11 4.65 8.83 -14.75
N THR A 12 5.27 8.37 -15.84
CA THR A 12 5.55 6.95 -16.05
C THR A 12 6.49 6.41 -14.98
N GLU A 13 7.52 7.17 -14.64
CA GLU A 13 8.49 6.77 -13.61
C GLU A 13 7.84 6.65 -12.24
N ARG A 14 6.88 7.53 -11.90
CA ARG A 14 6.17 7.50 -10.61
C ARG A 14 5.37 6.22 -10.43
N THR A 15 4.88 5.62 -11.51
CA THR A 15 4.04 4.43 -11.46
C THR A 15 4.75 3.17 -11.91
N THR A 16 5.97 3.29 -12.45
CA THR A 16 6.72 2.19 -13.03
C THR A 16 6.95 1.04 -12.04
N TRP A 17 7.17 1.35 -10.77
CA TRP A 17 7.42 0.35 -9.75
C TRP A 17 6.15 -0.31 -9.23
N TYR A 18 5.01 0.39 -9.29
CA TYR A 18 3.77 -0.05 -8.66
C TYR A 18 3.12 -1.23 -9.39
N GLN A 19 2.99 -1.15 -10.70
CA GLN A 19 2.39 -2.23 -11.48
C GLN A 19 3.19 -3.53 -11.40
N PRO A 20 4.51 -3.52 -11.53
CA PRO A 20 5.31 -4.73 -11.27
C PRO A 20 5.15 -5.27 -9.87
N LEU A 21 5.03 -4.41 -8.86
CA LEU A 21 4.77 -4.85 -7.48
C LEU A 21 3.45 -5.61 -7.38
N LEU A 22 2.38 -5.09 -7.98
CA LEU A 22 1.07 -5.76 -7.96
C LEU A 22 1.14 -7.15 -8.60
N ILE A 23 1.89 -7.27 -9.70
CA ILE A 23 2.09 -8.56 -10.36
C ILE A 23 2.82 -9.53 -9.43
N GLN A 24 3.88 -9.07 -8.77
CA GLN A 24 4.62 -9.88 -7.82
C GLN A 24 3.77 -10.31 -6.63
N LEU A 25 2.97 -9.39 -6.08
CA LEU A 25 2.07 -9.71 -4.97
C LEU A 25 1.05 -10.77 -5.36
N ARG A 26 0.52 -10.66 -6.58
CA ARG A 26 -0.46 -11.63 -7.08
C ARG A 26 0.12 -13.02 -7.26
N THR A 27 1.38 -13.10 -7.69
CA THR A 27 2.03 -14.39 -7.95
C THR A 27 2.70 -14.99 -6.72
N GLU A 28 2.91 -14.21 -5.65
CA GLU A 28 3.48 -14.71 -4.41
C GLU A 28 2.42 -15.46 -3.60
N PRO A 29 2.62 -16.76 -3.32
CA PRO A 29 1.58 -17.56 -2.67
C PRO A 29 1.47 -17.35 -1.16
N THR A 30 2.48 -16.78 -0.49
CA THR A 30 2.47 -16.68 0.97
C THR A 30 2.30 -15.22 1.44
N VAL A 31 1.67 -15.06 2.61
CA VAL A 31 1.55 -13.75 3.26
C VAL A 31 2.94 -13.21 3.61
N GLU A 32 3.81 -14.06 4.14
CA GLU A 32 5.18 -13.65 4.47
C GLU A 32 5.94 -13.14 3.25
N GLY A 33 5.80 -13.84 2.12
CA GLY A 33 6.42 -13.40 0.88
C GLY A 33 5.88 -12.05 0.42
N ARG A 34 4.57 -11.86 0.53
CA ARG A 34 3.94 -10.58 0.17
C ARG A 34 4.39 -9.44 1.08
N LEU A 35 4.48 -9.69 2.38
CA LEU A 35 4.99 -8.69 3.33
C LEU A 35 6.44 -8.34 3.02
N ASN A 36 7.24 -9.31 2.64
CA ASN A 36 8.63 -9.10 2.30
C ASN A 36 8.78 -8.22 1.04
N LEU A 37 7.95 -8.47 0.03
CA LEU A 37 7.90 -7.62 -1.17
C LEU A 37 7.58 -6.17 -0.81
N LEU A 38 6.60 -5.95 0.08
CA LEU A 38 6.26 -4.61 0.54
C LEU A 38 7.44 -3.97 1.29
N ARG A 39 8.10 -4.73 2.16
CA ARG A 39 9.25 -4.23 2.92
C ARG A 39 10.35 -3.71 2.00
N ILE A 40 10.64 -4.45 0.96
CA ILE A 40 11.70 -4.10 0.01
C ILE A 40 11.30 -2.85 -0.79
N GLU A 41 10.12 -2.86 -1.38
CA GLU A 41 9.69 -1.78 -2.27
C GLU A 41 9.44 -0.47 -1.52
N LEU A 42 8.88 -0.53 -0.32
CA LEU A 42 8.55 0.67 0.45
C LEU A 42 9.76 1.34 1.09
N ARG A 43 10.95 0.76 0.97
CA ARG A 43 12.19 1.46 1.33
C ARG A 43 12.49 2.61 0.37
N GLN A 44 12.05 2.50 -0.87
CA GLN A 44 12.39 3.43 -1.94
C GLN A 44 11.20 4.22 -2.47
N HIS A 45 9.97 3.79 -2.15
CA HIS A 45 8.78 4.36 -2.74
C HIS A 45 7.72 4.66 -1.70
N GLN A 46 6.86 5.63 -2.01
CA GLN A 46 5.70 5.97 -1.21
C GLN A 46 4.43 5.55 -1.94
N LEU A 47 3.38 5.29 -1.18
CA LEU A 47 2.07 4.91 -1.71
C LEU A 47 1.08 6.04 -1.47
N THR A 48 0.13 6.19 -2.39
CA THR A 48 -1.07 6.97 -2.11
C THR A 48 -2.01 6.13 -1.25
N THR A 49 -2.96 6.77 -0.59
CA THR A 49 -4.01 6.06 0.16
C THR A 49 -4.74 5.07 -0.74
N GLU A 50 -5.08 5.46 -1.96
CA GLU A 50 -5.75 4.59 -2.93
C GLU A 50 -4.94 3.33 -3.23
N GLN A 51 -3.64 3.49 -3.45
CA GLN A 51 -2.75 2.36 -3.73
C GLN A 51 -2.65 1.42 -2.53
N GLY A 52 -2.52 1.98 -1.33
CA GLY A 52 -2.48 1.19 -0.10
C GLY A 52 -3.75 0.39 0.12
N ILE A 53 -4.92 1.00 -0.11
CA ILE A 53 -6.21 0.33 0.01
C ILE A 53 -6.31 -0.81 -1.01
N GLU A 54 -5.90 -0.57 -2.24
CA GLU A 54 -5.90 -1.60 -3.28
C GLU A 54 -5.07 -2.81 -2.87
N ILE A 55 -3.87 -2.59 -2.34
CA ILE A 55 -2.98 -3.66 -1.90
C ILE A 55 -3.63 -4.47 -0.78
N LEU A 56 -4.15 -3.81 0.26
CA LEU A 56 -4.77 -4.51 1.38
C LEU A 56 -6.00 -5.28 0.95
N ARG A 57 -6.84 -4.70 0.10
CA ARG A 57 -8.07 -5.33 -0.35
C ARG A 57 -7.79 -6.55 -1.21
N SER A 58 -6.82 -6.45 -2.11
CA SER A 58 -6.61 -7.45 -3.15
C SER A 58 -5.70 -8.59 -2.72
N TYR A 59 -4.75 -8.35 -1.82
CA TYR A 59 -3.68 -9.32 -1.54
C TYR A 59 -3.60 -9.78 -0.09
N PHE A 60 -4.43 -9.23 0.79
CA PHE A 60 -4.50 -9.61 2.20
C PHE A 60 -5.97 -9.76 2.59
N SER A 61 -6.33 -10.90 3.20
CA SER A 61 -7.75 -11.23 3.41
C SER A 61 -8.22 -11.17 4.86
N SER A 62 -7.34 -11.37 5.83
CA SER A 62 -7.70 -11.35 7.25
C SER A 62 -7.31 -10.02 7.88
N ASP A 63 -7.94 -9.68 9.01
CA ASP A 63 -7.58 -8.49 9.78
C ASP A 63 -6.12 -8.54 10.20
N ASP A 64 -5.64 -9.69 10.69
CA ASP A 64 -4.25 -9.83 11.14
C ASP A 64 -3.26 -9.61 10.00
N ASP A 65 -3.52 -10.18 8.84
CA ASP A 65 -2.64 -10.01 7.68
C ASP A 65 -2.68 -8.57 7.17
N ARG A 66 -3.86 -7.98 7.16
CA ARG A 66 -4.01 -6.57 6.77
C ARG A 66 -3.33 -5.62 7.74
N LEU A 67 -3.36 -5.93 9.04
CA LEU A 67 -2.63 -5.14 10.05
C LEU A 67 -1.13 -5.21 9.82
N SER A 68 -0.60 -6.40 9.55
CA SER A 68 0.83 -6.57 9.28
C SER A 68 1.27 -5.76 8.06
N ALA A 69 0.48 -5.77 7.00
CA ALA A 69 0.77 -4.99 5.80
C ALA A 69 0.60 -3.49 6.06
N LEU A 70 -0.43 -3.09 6.80
CA LEU A 70 -0.66 -1.67 7.11
C LEU A 70 0.46 -1.07 7.95
N GLU A 71 1.04 -1.85 8.85
CA GLU A 71 2.20 -1.40 9.63
C GLU A 71 3.36 -0.96 8.74
N LEU A 72 3.53 -1.65 7.60
CA LEU A 72 4.55 -1.29 6.61
C LEU A 72 4.12 -0.11 5.73
N ILE A 73 2.85 -0.05 5.39
CA ILE A 73 2.30 0.93 4.45
C ILE A 73 2.09 2.30 5.10
N ALA A 74 1.56 2.34 6.33
CA ALA A 74 1.15 3.59 6.97
C ALA A 74 2.25 4.66 7.00
N PRO A 75 3.50 4.35 7.40
CA PRO A 75 4.55 5.36 7.43
C PRO A 75 5.02 5.79 6.03
N ARG A 76 4.60 5.10 4.99
CA ARG A 76 4.99 5.38 3.61
C ARG A 76 3.87 5.99 2.77
N LEU A 77 2.78 6.41 3.40
CA LEU A 77 1.69 7.10 2.69
C LEU A 77 2.11 8.52 2.34
N SER A 78 1.92 8.90 1.07
CA SER A 78 2.30 10.22 0.58
C SER A 78 1.21 11.26 0.81
N ASP A 79 -0.04 10.82 0.96
CA ASP A 79 -1.19 11.71 1.19
C ASP A 79 -1.88 11.34 2.51
N PRO A 80 -1.91 12.25 3.50
CA PRO A 80 -2.58 11.96 4.78
C PRO A 80 -4.10 11.96 4.68
N SER A 81 -4.67 12.59 3.67
CA SER A 81 -6.12 12.66 3.52
C SER A 81 -6.68 11.29 3.13
N GLY A 82 -7.83 10.95 3.72
CA GLY A 82 -8.50 9.70 3.40
C GLY A 82 -7.98 8.48 4.14
N ARG A 83 -7.05 8.63 5.08
CA ARG A 83 -6.51 7.49 5.86
C ARG A 83 -7.60 6.71 6.59
N ALA A 84 -8.65 7.38 7.04
CA ALA A 84 -9.76 6.72 7.71
C ALA A 84 -10.44 5.65 6.84
N ARG A 85 -10.31 5.73 5.53
CA ARG A 85 -10.89 4.74 4.61
C ARG A 85 -10.27 3.36 4.76
N PHE A 86 -9.05 3.27 5.29
CA PHE A 86 -8.44 1.97 5.59
C PHE A 86 -9.25 1.18 6.61
N LEU A 87 -9.97 1.86 7.52
CA LEU A 87 -10.72 1.20 8.58
C LEU A 87 -11.84 0.31 8.03
N ASP A 88 -12.37 0.65 6.86
CA ASP A 88 -13.44 -0.12 6.22
C ASP A 88 -12.97 -1.51 5.76
N LEU A 89 -11.65 -1.72 5.68
CA LEU A 89 -11.10 -3.01 5.29
C LEU A 89 -11.03 -4.01 6.45
N PHE A 90 -11.28 -3.56 7.68
CA PHE A 90 -11.20 -4.38 8.88
C PHE A 90 -12.60 -4.80 9.33
N ILE A 91 -12.74 -6.06 9.70
CA ILE A 91 -14.01 -6.67 10.07
C ILE A 91 -14.31 -6.46 11.56
N TYR A 92 -13.29 -6.65 12.39
CA TYR A 92 -13.45 -6.64 13.84
C TYR A 92 -13.05 -5.30 14.44
N SER A 93 -13.72 -4.91 15.55
CA SER A 93 -13.45 -3.64 16.22
C SER A 93 -12.02 -3.53 16.73
N GLU A 94 -11.43 -4.65 17.16
CA GLU A 94 -10.04 -4.66 17.60
C GLU A 94 -9.09 -4.37 16.44
N GLY A 95 -9.34 -4.94 15.26
CA GLY A 95 -8.57 -4.67 14.05
C GLY A 95 -8.68 -3.21 13.64
N LYS A 96 -9.89 -2.65 13.70
CA LYS A 96 -10.11 -1.23 13.40
C LYS A 96 -9.35 -0.33 14.36
N ALA A 97 -9.35 -0.65 15.65
CA ALA A 97 -8.65 0.13 16.66
C ALA A 97 -7.13 0.13 16.43
N ARG A 98 -6.57 -1.03 16.12
CA ARG A 98 -5.14 -1.15 15.81
C ARG A 98 -4.78 -0.43 14.51
N ALA A 99 -5.60 -0.57 13.49
CA ALA A 99 -5.41 0.14 12.24
C ALA A 99 -5.43 1.66 12.44
N SER A 100 -6.36 2.14 13.24
CA SER A 100 -6.46 3.55 13.60
C SER A 100 -5.16 4.04 14.26
N SER A 101 -4.59 3.25 15.16
CA SER A 101 -3.33 3.57 15.81
C SER A 101 -2.18 3.66 14.81
N TYR A 102 -2.05 2.69 13.90
CA TYR A 102 -1.01 2.72 12.87
C TYR A 102 -1.13 3.91 11.94
N LEU A 103 -2.35 4.37 11.68
CA LEU A 103 -2.62 5.50 10.80
C LEU A 103 -2.52 6.86 11.48
N GLY A 104 -2.36 6.89 12.80
CA GLY A 104 -2.32 8.14 13.57
C GLY A 104 -3.68 8.79 13.72
N LEU A 105 -4.73 8.00 13.70
CA LEU A 105 -6.10 8.51 13.85
C LEU A 105 -6.57 8.49 15.31
#